data_2b5a2c75d75e62b73ae05f0182f37e98
#
_entry.id   2b5a2c75d75e62b73ae05f0182f37e98
#
_cell.length_a   1.000
_cell.length_b   1.000
_cell.length_c   1.000
_cell.angle_alpha   90.00
_cell.angle_beta   90.00
_cell.angle_gamma   90.00
#
_symmetry.space_group_name_H-M   'P 1'
#
loop_
_entity.id
_entity.type
_entity.pdbx_description
1 polymer ?
#
loop_
_entity_poly.entity_id
_entity_poly.type
_entity_poly.pdbx_seq_one_letter_code
_entity_poly.pdbx_strand_id
1 'polypeptide(L)'
;MPKKSSRKLTAAGGATTSAAAKRRLGDRDKKTLGDLTNLADGVVAAAEKKKDPHLDIPTRSLSNVKYNKTKRFIEMGSNTNRRQLFNLSQAKSYMQTLLAASGSKRLIDEGKTTSLRGLFYMLLHDIEGTKEKTFGDQSESDTVIEDLEVTVNALREELHVYASNRGGMVGPITLIDSGDEIDCARMGSGGYSIPSIVEPNVIEFKKCTAKFILHVEKDTVWRRFNEDKFWVKHNCLLTHGGGQPPRGVRRLLNRLHTELKLPVYCLLDNDPWGYYIYSVIKQGSINLAFESQRMAVPDAKYLGLRSIDYERCELADGVKITLSDTDAKRARQIADYPWFKGKKPWEKEIDQMLKNGFKMEVESLISKDISYVTEQYVPARLKEKDWLD
;
A
#
# COMPACT_ATOMS: atom_id res chain seq x y z
N MET A 1 3.07 12.55 63.34
CA MET A 1 3.79 11.33 62.93
C MET A 1 2.78 10.20 62.70
N PRO A 2 2.55 9.74 61.47
CA PRO A 2 1.88 8.50 61.24
C PRO A 2 2.88 7.45 60.69
N LYS A 3 2.70 6.22 61.17
CA LYS A 3 3.54 5.06 60.99
C LYS A 3 3.60 4.55 59.57
N LYS A 4 4.82 4.28 59.06
CA LYS A 4 5.09 3.55 57.81
C LYS A 4 4.70 2.08 57.96
N SER A 5 3.78 1.59 57.17
CA SER A 5 3.46 0.18 56.97
C SER A 5 4.30 -0.37 55.81
N SER A 6 5.26 -1.22 56.13
CA SER A 6 6.06 -1.96 55.16
C SER A 6 5.30 -3.21 54.71
N ARG A 7 4.81 -3.25 53.44
CA ARG A 7 4.34 -4.49 52.82
C ARG A 7 5.53 -5.27 52.28
N LYS A 8 5.78 -6.44 52.86
CA LYS A 8 6.69 -7.47 52.36
C LYS A 8 6.09 -8.07 51.09
N LEU A 9 6.81 -7.96 49.96
CA LEU A 9 6.55 -8.76 48.77
C LEU A 9 7.14 -10.17 49.01
N THR A 10 6.28 -11.16 49.09
CA THR A 10 6.66 -12.57 49.02
C THR A 10 6.89 -12.95 47.58
N ALA A 11 8.13 -13.34 47.23
CA ALA A 11 8.47 -13.96 45.98
C ALA A 11 7.87 -15.36 45.93
N ALA A 12 6.88 -15.56 45.07
CA ALA A 12 6.44 -16.90 44.66
C ALA A 12 7.22 -17.29 43.39
N GLY A 13 8.20 -18.12 43.55
CA GLY A 13 8.87 -18.80 42.47
C GLY A 13 7.95 -19.86 41.86
N GLY A 14 7.93 -19.91 40.56
CA GLY A 14 7.20 -20.89 39.76
C GLY A 14 7.48 -20.64 38.31
N ALA A 15 8.73 -20.89 37.87
CA ALA A 15 9.04 -20.97 36.43
C ALA A 15 8.44 -22.25 35.86
N THR A 16 7.18 -22.18 35.44
CA THR A 16 6.65 -23.16 34.49
C THR A 16 7.08 -22.74 33.11
N THR A 17 8.10 -23.42 32.59
CA THR A 17 8.42 -23.43 31.16
C THR A 17 7.21 -24.00 30.41
N SER A 18 6.29 -23.12 30.01
CA SER A 18 5.26 -23.42 29.05
C SER A 18 5.97 -23.81 27.76
N ALA A 19 5.95 -25.09 27.40
CA ALA A 19 6.27 -25.55 26.08
C ALA A 19 5.33 -24.81 25.12
N ALA A 20 5.88 -23.82 24.39
CA ALA A 20 5.16 -23.06 23.39
C ALA A 20 4.56 -24.09 22.40
N ALA A 21 3.24 -24.24 22.43
CA ALA A 21 2.54 -25.05 21.46
C ALA A 21 3.00 -24.60 20.06
N LYS A 22 3.63 -25.48 19.29
CA LYS A 22 4.08 -25.17 17.92
C LYS A 22 2.89 -24.64 17.16
N ARG A 23 2.88 -23.33 16.90
CA ARG A 23 1.85 -22.66 16.10
C ARG A 23 1.76 -23.40 14.77
N ARG A 24 0.60 -23.89 14.40
CA ARG A 24 0.37 -24.48 13.09
C ARG A 24 0.55 -23.36 12.05
N LEU A 25 1.59 -23.46 11.23
CA LEU A 25 1.83 -22.54 10.13
C LEU A 25 0.64 -22.57 9.17
N GLY A 26 0.14 -21.40 8.80
CA GLY A 26 -0.86 -21.25 7.77
C GLY A 26 -0.33 -21.72 6.40
N ASP A 27 -1.22 -22.00 5.45
CA ASP A 27 -0.81 -22.49 4.13
C ASP A 27 0.05 -21.47 3.35
N ARG A 28 -0.15 -20.17 3.60
CA ARG A 28 0.70 -19.10 3.05
C ARG A 28 2.10 -19.14 3.61
N ASP A 29 2.24 -19.27 4.95
CA ASP A 29 3.55 -19.37 5.59
C ASP A 29 4.33 -20.57 5.05
N LYS A 30 3.66 -21.73 4.88
CA LYS A 30 4.28 -22.94 4.30
C LYS A 30 4.75 -22.71 2.88
N LYS A 31 3.92 -22.03 2.05
CA LYS A 31 4.29 -21.69 0.68
C LYS A 31 5.50 -20.77 0.66
N THR A 32 5.46 -19.67 1.43
CA THR A 32 6.57 -18.70 1.49
C THR A 32 7.86 -19.33 1.99
N LEU A 33 7.81 -20.20 3.01
CA LEU A 33 8.96 -20.97 3.47
C LEU A 33 9.51 -21.90 2.39
N GLY A 34 8.64 -22.56 1.63
CA GLY A 34 9.02 -23.37 0.48
C GLY A 34 9.75 -22.56 -0.58
N ASP A 35 9.22 -21.41 -0.95
CA ASP A 35 9.82 -20.52 -1.96
C ASP A 35 11.20 -19.97 -1.50
N LEU A 36 11.31 -19.57 -0.21
CA LEU A 36 12.59 -19.14 0.37
C LEU A 36 13.62 -20.29 0.43
N THR A 37 13.17 -21.50 0.75
CA THR A 37 14.04 -22.69 0.77
C THR A 37 14.51 -23.03 -0.65
N ASN A 38 13.62 -23.05 -1.63
CA ASN A 38 13.97 -23.30 -3.04
C ASN A 38 15.00 -22.30 -3.57
N LEU A 39 14.93 -21.03 -3.12
CA LEU A 39 15.93 -20.02 -3.47
C LEU A 39 17.33 -20.43 -2.96
N ALA A 40 17.42 -20.89 -1.70
CA ALA A 40 18.66 -21.34 -1.10
C ALA A 40 19.18 -22.64 -1.74
N ASP A 41 18.30 -23.60 -2.00
CA ASP A 41 18.64 -24.87 -2.65
C ASP A 41 19.20 -24.66 -4.06
N GLY A 42 18.68 -23.67 -4.79
CA GLY A 42 19.21 -23.26 -6.09
C GLY A 42 20.65 -22.78 -6.02
N VAL A 43 21.00 -22.04 -4.97
CA VAL A 43 22.36 -21.56 -4.71
C VAL A 43 23.31 -22.75 -4.41
N VAL A 44 22.89 -23.65 -3.53
CA VAL A 44 23.68 -24.87 -3.16
C VAL A 44 23.88 -25.74 -4.39
N ALA A 45 22.83 -26.02 -5.15
CA ALA A 45 22.90 -26.83 -6.35
C ALA A 45 23.83 -26.24 -7.45
N ALA A 46 23.91 -24.92 -7.56
CA ALA A 46 24.86 -24.26 -8.46
C ALA A 46 26.29 -24.42 -7.98
N ALA A 47 26.56 -24.26 -6.68
CA ALA A 47 27.88 -24.46 -6.08
C ALA A 47 28.37 -25.92 -6.22
N GLU A 48 27.53 -26.92 -5.96
CA GLU A 48 27.84 -28.34 -6.14
C GLU A 48 28.24 -28.68 -7.59
N LYS A 49 27.57 -28.04 -8.55
CA LYS A 49 27.87 -28.18 -9.98
C LYS A 49 29.09 -27.34 -10.43
N LYS A 50 29.78 -26.68 -9.50
CA LYS A 50 30.94 -25.78 -9.76
C LYS A 50 30.56 -24.64 -10.75
N LYS A 51 29.31 -24.17 -10.69
CA LYS A 51 28.82 -23.00 -11.44
C LYS A 51 28.76 -21.79 -10.51
N ASP A 52 28.85 -20.58 -11.09
CA ASP A 52 28.68 -19.35 -10.32
C ASP A 52 27.22 -19.26 -9.81
N PRO A 53 27.01 -19.29 -8.48
CA PRO A 53 25.69 -19.12 -7.92
C PRO A 53 25.13 -17.74 -8.28
N HIS A 54 23.88 -17.71 -8.71
CA HIS A 54 23.21 -16.46 -9.09
C HIS A 54 21.75 -16.43 -8.68
N LEU A 55 21.20 -15.23 -8.63
CA LEU A 55 19.79 -14.93 -8.42
C LEU A 55 19.27 -14.15 -9.62
N ASP A 56 18.22 -14.61 -10.26
CA ASP A 56 17.52 -13.90 -11.32
C ASP A 56 16.38 -13.09 -10.70
N ILE A 57 16.56 -11.77 -10.58
CA ILE A 57 15.63 -10.86 -9.91
C ILE A 57 14.79 -10.15 -10.97
N PRO A 58 13.45 -10.26 -10.95
CA PRO A 58 12.58 -9.57 -11.89
C PRO A 58 12.78 -8.04 -11.86
N THR A 59 12.94 -7.43 -13.04
CA THR A 59 13.20 -5.99 -13.17
C THR A 59 11.94 -5.19 -12.84
N ARG A 60 12.02 -4.31 -11.85
CA ARG A 60 10.92 -3.44 -11.40
C ARG A 60 10.98 -2.09 -12.12
N SER A 61 10.48 -2.05 -13.34
CA SER A 61 10.46 -0.81 -14.16
C SER A 61 9.29 -0.82 -15.15
N LEU A 62 8.94 0.36 -15.68
CA LEU A 62 7.89 0.50 -16.69
C LEU A 62 8.17 -0.33 -17.94
N SER A 63 9.44 -0.52 -18.32
CA SER A 63 9.83 -1.34 -19.48
C SER A 63 9.55 -2.83 -19.30
N ASN A 64 9.35 -3.28 -18.05
CA ASN A 64 9.00 -4.66 -17.70
C ASN A 64 7.57 -4.80 -17.17
N VAL A 65 6.68 -3.89 -17.53
CA VAL A 65 5.27 -3.94 -17.16
C VAL A 65 4.40 -4.16 -18.39
N LYS A 66 3.42 -5.05 -18.28
CA LYS A 66 2.42 -5.33 -19.31
C LYS A 66 1.04 -4.97 -18.80
N TYR A 67 0.27 -4.23 -19.60
CA TYR A 67 -1.13 -3.98 -19.28
C TYR A 67 -2.02 -5.13 -19.79
N ASN A 68 -2.65 -5.82 -18.86
CA ASN A 68 -3.61 -6.87 -19.18
C ASN A 68 -4.98 -6.22 -19.43
N LYS A 69 -5.38 -6.14 -20.72
CA LYS A 69 -6.64 -5.50 -21.13
C LYS A 69 -7.88 -6.23 -20.62
N THR A 70 -7.83 -7.54 -20.44
CA THR A 70 -8.96 -8.35 -19.95
C THR A 70 -9.15 -8.15 -18.46
N LYS A 71 -8.08 -8.23 -17.68
CA LYS A 71 -8.10 -8.04 -16.23
C LYS A 71 -8.08 -6.58 -15.81
N ARG A 72 -7.70 -5.67 -16.72
CA ARG A 72 -7.61 -4.20 -16.56
C ARG A 72 -6.65 -3.73 -15.46
N PHE A 73 -5.58 -4.50 -15.22
CA PHE A 73 -4.48 -4.11 -14.35
C PHE A 73 -3.13 -4.46 -14.99
N ILE A 74 -2.05 -3.94 -14.40
CA ILE A 74 -0.69 -4.17 -14.86
C ILE A 74 -0.13 -5.46 -14.25
N GLU A 75 0.65 -6.17 -15.03
CA GLU A 75 1.35 -7.40 -14.63
C GLU A 75 2.85 -7.23 -14.85
N MET A 76 3.66 -7.92 -14.05
CA MET A 76 5.10 -7.98 -14.23
C MET A 76 5.44 -8.73 -15.52
N GLY A 77 6.39 -8.21 -16.28
CA GLY A 77 6.97 -8.89 -17.42
C GLY A 77 7.98 -9.96 -17.02
N SER A 78 8.70 -10.48 -18.02
CA SER A 78 9.65 -11.59 -17.83
C SER A 78 11.12 -11.17 -17.76
N ASN A 79 11.43 -9.88 -17.85
CA ASN A 79 12.83 -9.41 -17.80
C ASN A 79 13.37 -9.52 -16.38
N THR A 80 14.56 -10.09 -16.25
CA THR A 80 15.26 -10.26 -14.97
C THR A 80 16.65 -9.64 -15.03
N ASN A 81 17.13 -9.21 -13.89
CA ASN A 81 18.52 -8.83 -13.67
C ASN A 81 19.20 -9.95 -12.89
N ARG A 82 20.32 -10.47 -13.43
CA ARG A 82 21.09 -11.51 -12.78
C ARG A 82 22.06 -10.91 -11.76
N ARG A 83 22.03 -11.39 -10.52
CA ARG A 83 23.03 -11.13 -9.49
C ARG A 83 23.89 -12.36 -9.29
N GLN A 84 25.21 -12.22 -9.46
CA GLN A 84 26.17 -13.32 -9.39
C GLN A 84 27.04 -13.17 -8.14
N LEU A 85 27.34 -14.31 -7.47
CA LEU A 85 28.16 -14.31 -6.26
C LEU A 85 29.61 -13.92 -6.57
N PHE A 86 30.19 -14.42 -7.65
CA PHE A 86 31.59 -14.15 -8.00
C PHE A 86 31.81 -12.88 -8.82
N ASN A 87 30.77 -12.06 -9.00
CA ASN A 87 30.91 -10.73 -9.55
C ASN A 87 31.08 -9.71 -8.41
N LEU A 88 32.25 -9.09 -8.29
CA LEU A 88 32.61 -8.19 -7.20
C LEU A 88 31.60 -7.02 -7.01
N SER A 89 31.07 -6.48 -8.11
CA SER A 89 30.09 -5.40 -8.06
C SER A 89 28.70 -5.84 -7.57
N GLN A 90 28.43 -7.14 -7.55
CA GLN A 90 27.13 -7.74 -7.23
C GLN A 90 27.14 -8.58 -5.94
N ALA A 91 28.32 -9.03 -5.51
CA ALA A 91 28.49 -9.96 -4.39
C ALA A 91 27.83 -9.46 -3.10
N LYS A 92 27.93 -8.16 -2.80
CA LYS A 92 27.30 -7.56 -1.62
C LYS A 92 25.78 -7.64 -1.72
N SER A 93 25.19 -7.23 -2.82
CA SER A 93 23.72 -7.27 -3.00
C SER A 93 23.19 -8.71 -3.11
N TYR A 94 23.99 -9.63 -3.62
CA TYR A 94 23.71 -11.07 -3.58
C TYR A 94 23.63 -11.59 -2.14
N MET A 95 24.65 -11.32 -1.33
CA MET A 95 24.68 -11.67 0.09
C MET A 95 23.49 -11.05 0.86
N GLN A 96 23.22 -9.77 0.65
CA GLN A 96 22.10 -9.05 1.28
C GLN A 96 20.75 -9.70 0.98
N THR A 97 20.53 -10.16 -0.25
CA THR A 97 19.30 -10.87 -0.64
C THR A 97 19.11 -12.17 0.13
N LEU A 98 20.19 -12.96 0.29
CA LEU A 98 20.16 -14.19 1.07
C LEU A 98 20.02 -13.94 2.57
N LEU A 99 20.62 -12.87 3.10
CA LEU A 99 20.40 -12.44 4.49
C LEU A 99 18.95 -12.06 4.75
N ALA A 100 18.32 -11.30 3.84
CA ALA A 100 16.92 -10.94 3.93
C ALA A 100 16.00 -12.18 3.87
N ALA A 101 16.31 -13.13 2.98
CA ALA A 101 15.60 -14.40 2.89
C ALA A 101 15.72 -15.22 4.20
N SER A 102 16.92 -15.32 4.76
CA SER A 102 17.18 -16.00 6.04
C SER A 102 16.46 -15.32 7.20
N GLY A 103 16.49 -13.98 7.25
CA GLY A 103 15.78 -13.20 8.27
C GLY A 103 14.27 -13.41 8.21
N SER A 104 13.69 -13.34 7.00
CA SER A 104 12.25 -13.60 6.79
C SER A 104 11.88 -15.04 7.16
N LYS A 105 12.69 -16.02 6.75
CA LYS A 105 12.48 -17.42 7.15
C LYS A 105 12.44 -17.56 8.67
N ARG A 106 13.38 -16.96 9.39
CA ARG A 106 13.43 -16.97 10.86
C ARG A 106 12.16 -16.36 11.47
N LEU A 107 11.70 -15.22 10.96
CA LEU A 107 10.46 -14.57 11.45
C LEU A 107 9.25 -15.48 11.27
N ILE A 108 9.12 -16.13 10.11
CA ILE A 108 8.02 -17.06 9.84
C ILE A 108 8.09 -18.28 10.77
N ASP A 109 9.27 -18.91 10.91
CA ASP A 109 9.49 -20.08 11.79
C ASP A 109 9.14 -19.75 13.26
N GLU A 110 9.50 -18.54 13.74
CA GLU A 110 9.21 -18.08 15.08
C GLU A 110 7.77 -17.56 15.24
N GLY A 111 7.00 -17.41 14.15
CA GLY A 111 5.67 -16.80 14.15
C GLY A 111 5.65 -15.33 14.59
N LYS A 112 6.75 -14.61 14.34
CA LYS A 112 6.94 -13.20 14.68
C LYS A 112 6.90 -12.32 13.45
N THR A 113 6.61 -11.05 13.64
CA THR A 113 6.68 -10.03 12.60
C THR A 113 7.62 -8.91 13.03
N THR A 114 8.20 -8.19 12.07
CA THR A 114 9.02 -7.02 12.35
C THR A 114 8.72 -5.89 11.36
N SER A 115 9.02 -4.66 11.74
CA SER A 115 8.96 -3.53 10.81
C SER A 115 10.13 -3.58 9.81
N LEU A 116 10.03 -2.86 8.68
CA LEU A 116 11.16 -2.65 7.75
C LEU A 116 12.42 -2.20 8.49
N ARG A 117 12.25 -1.22 9.41
CA ARG A 117 13.37 -0.74 10.22
C ARG A 117 13.91 -1.80 11.19
N GLY A 118 13.02 -2.61 11.76
CA GLY A 118 13.41 -3.72 12.62
C GLY A 118 14.18 -4.80 11.86
N LEU A 119 13.76 -5.10 10.62
CA LEU A 119 14.48 -6.02 9.75
C LEU A 119 15.89 -5.48 9.44
N PHE A 120 16.01 -4.19 9.08
CA PHE A 120 17.32 -3.57 8.87
C PHE A 120 18.26 -3.80 10.05
N TYR A 121 17.83 -3.49 11.28
CA TYR A 121 18.67 -3.70 12.47
C TYR A 121 18.93 -5.17 12.77
N MET A 122 17.98 -6.07 12.50
CA MET A 122 18.17 -7.52 12.68
C MET A 122 19.25 -8.10 11.75
N LEU A 123 19.41 -7.51 10.56
CA LEU A 123 20.34 -7.96 9.52
C LEU A 123 21.63 -7.13 9.45
N LEU A 124 21.75 -6.07 10.29
CA LEU A 124 22.90 -5.19 10.31
C LEU A 124 24.04 -5.84 11.10
N HIS A 125 25.09 -6.25 10.40
CA HIS A 125 26.31 -6.84 10.98
C HIS A 125 27.55 -6.26 10.32
N ASP A 126 28.68 -6.29 11.03
CA ASP A 126 29.98 -6.03 10.44
C ASP A 126 30.40 -7.23 9.58
N ILE A 127 30.94 -6.96 8.40
CA ILE A 127 31.47 -8.02 7.53
C ILE A 127 32.91 -8.34 7.99
N GLU A 128 33.11 -9.57 8.49
CA GLU A 128 34.38 -10.02 9.04
C GLU A 128 35.54 -9.81 8.06
N GLY A 129 36.65 -9.31 8.55
CA GLY A 129 37.84 -9.00 7.74
C GLY A 129 37.75 -7.72 6.90
N THR A 130 36.69 -6.95 7.04
CA THR A 130 36.49 -5.66 6.34
C THR A 130 36.10 -4.55 7.29
N LYS A 131 36.02 -3.29 6.77
CA LYS A 131 35.42 -2.14 7.49
C LYS A 131 33.96 -1.91 7.09
N GLU A 132 33.37 -2.80 6.30
CA GLU A 132 32.02 -2.66 5.77
C GLU A 132 31.00 -3.34 6.65
N LYS A 133 29.78 -2.83 6.57
CA LYS A 133 28.58 -3.45 7.13
C LYS A 133 27.77 -4.13 6.05
N THR A 134 26.95 -5.10 6.45
CA THR A 134 26.02 -5.78 5.56
C THR A 134 25.08 -4.82 4.84
N PHE A 135 24.65 -3.74 5.51
CA PHE A 135 23.84 -2.64 4.95
C PHE A 135 24.43 -1.29 5.35
N GLY A 136 24.48 -0.34 4.43
CA GLY A 136 24.92 1.03 4.67
C GLY A 136 23.84 1.85 5.39
N ASP A 137 22.57 1.71 4.94
CA ASP A 137 21.41 2.39 5.49
C ASP A 137 20.12 1.57 5.29
N GLN A 138 19.01 2.09 5.81
CA GLN A 138 17.72 1.41 5.73
C GLN A 138 17.19 1.35 4.28
N SER A 139 17.45 2.34 3.44
CA SER A 139 16.94 2.38 2.06
C SER A 139 17.52 1.24 1.21
N GLU A 140 18.76 0.84 1.51
CA GLU A 140 19.41 -0.32 0.89
C GLU A 140 18.68 -1.61 1.27
N SER A 141 18.35 -1.81 2.56
CA SER A 141 17.58 -2.99 3.00
C SER A 141 16.15 -3.00 2.47
N ASP A 142 15.50 -1.84 2.37
CA ASP A 142 14.15 -1.70 1.79
C ASP A 142 14.14 -2.14 0.33
N THR A 143 15.17 -1.78 -0.45
CA THR A 143 15.33 -2.21 -1.84
C THR A 143 15.54 -3.72 -1.95
N VAL A 144 16.35 -4.30 -1.06
CA VAL A 144 16.62 -5.74 -1.04
C VAL A 144 15.38 -6.54 -0.68
N ILE A 145 14.56 -6.09 0.27
CA ILE A 145 13.31 -6.77 0.62
C ILE A 145 12.29 -6.72 -0.53
N GLU A 146 12.21 -5.59 -1.25
CA GLU A 146 11.36 -5.49 -2.44
C GLU A 146 11.82 -6.40 -3.57
N ASP A 147 13.12 -6.58 -3.76
CA ASP A 147 13.68 -7.53 -4.72
C ASP A 147 13.41 -8.98 -4.32
N LEU A 148 13.48 -9.29 -3.02
CA LEU A 148 13.11 -10.60 -2.49
C LEU A 148 11.63 -10.91 -2.72
N GLU A 149 10.74 -9.95 -2.45
CA GLU A 149 9.30 -10.08 -2.68
C GLU A 149 8.99 -10.53 -4.12
N VAL A 150 9.56 -9.83 -5.12
CA VAL A 150 9.32 -10.17 -6.52
C VAL A 150 9.97 -11.50 -6.92
N THR A 151 11.11 -11.83 -6.32
CA THR A 151 11.85 -13.06 -6.62
C THR A 151 11.12 -14.31 -6.13
N VAL A 152 10.56 -14.26 -4.92
CA VAL A 152 9.80 -15.38 -4.34
C VAL A 152 8.29 -15.25 -4.56
N ASN A 153 7.85 -14.23 -5.31
CA ASN A 153 6.44 -13.93 -5.57
C ASN A 153 5.58 -13.95 -4.30
N ALA A 154 6.08 -13.33 -3.25
CA ALA A 154 5.41 -13.18 -1.96
C ALA A 154 5.29 -11.70 -1.58
N LEU A 155 4.19 -11.33 -0.93
CA LEU A 155 4.05 -10.00 -0.35
C LEU A 155 5.03 -9.81 0.81
N ARG A 156 5.44 -8.58 1.08
CA ARG A 156 6.24 -8.23 2.25
C ARG A 156 5.61 -8.76 3.54
N GLU A 157 4.31 -8.67 3.63
CA GLU A 157 3.50 -9.14 4.76
C GLU A 157 3.57 -10.68 4.89
N GLU A 158 3.71 -11.40 3.78
CA GLU A 158 3.93 -12.85 3.75
C GLU A 158 5.38 -13.24 4.12
N LEU A 159 6.31 -12.28 4.02
CA LEU A 159 7.67 -12.39 4.55
C LEU A 159 7.76 -11.99 6.02
N HIS A 160 6.63 -11.76 6.68
CA HIS A 160 6.51 -11.31 8.06
C HIS A 160 7.15 -9.93 8.35
N VAL A 161 7.21 -9.08 7.33
CA VAL A 161 7.71 -7.70 7.44
C VAL A 161 6.58 -6.72 7.17
N TYR A 162 6.45 -5.70 8.01
CA TYR A 162 5.39 -4.70 7.88
C TYR A 162 5.94 -3.27 7.79
N ALA A 163 5.16 -2.38 7.20
CA ALA A 163 5.38 -0.94 7.26
C ALA A 163 4.53 -0.32 8.40
N SER A 164 4.81 0.92 8.76
CA SER A 164 3.97 1.67 9.70
C SER A 164 2.54 1.77 9.18
N ASN A 165 1.57 1.64 10.08
CA ASN A 165 0.16 1.83 9.76
C ASN A 165 -0.07 3.26 9.24
N ARG A 166 -0.78 3.38 8.13
CA ARG A 166 -1.17 4.66 7.54
C ARG A 166 -2.53 4.52 6.91
N GLY A 167 -3.27 5.63 6.95
CA GLY A 167 -4.64 5.64 6.46
C GLY A 167 -5.66 5.23 7.52
N GLY A 168 -6.91 5.55 7.25
CA GLY A 168 -8.02 5.32 8.16
C GLY A 168 -9.30 4.93 7.43
N MET A 169 -10.22 4.34 8.18
CA MET A 169 -11.55 3.98 7.71
C MET A 169 -12.60 4.28 8.76
N VAL A 170 -13.77 4.73 8.31
CA VAL A 170 -14.99 4.86 9.13
C VAL A 170 -16.19 4.45 8.28
N GLY A 171 -17.21 3.91 8.93
CA GLY A 171 -18.47 3.57 8.26
C GLY A 171 -19.10 2.28 8.78
N PRO A 172 -20.23 1.87 8.21
CA PRO A 172 -21.06 0.79 8.72
C PRO A 172 -20.50 -0.60 8.37
N ILE A 173 -19.35 -0.94 8.94
CA ILE A 173 -18.72 -2.25 8.84
C ILE A 173 -18.20 -2.71 10.21
N THR A 174 -18.39 -3.98 10.53
CA THR A 174 -17.79 -4.65 11.67
C THR A 174 -16.72 -5.62 11.17
N LEU A 175 -15.53 -5.51 11.73
CA LEU A 175 -14.37 -6.35 11.44
C LEU A 175 -14.07 -7.28 12.62
N ILE A 176 -13.41 -8.41 12.35
CA ILE A 176 -12.59 -9.10 13.34
C ILE A 176 -11.14 -8.79 12.98
N ASP A 177 -10.44 -8.12 13.88
CA ASP A 177 -9.02 -7.79 13.73
C ASP A 177 -8.21 -8.56 14.76
N SER A 178 -7.43 -9.52 14.28
CA SER A 178 -6.57 -10.37 15.16
C SER A 178 -7.35 -11.05 16.30
N GLY A 179 -8.65 -11.29 16.11
CA GLY A 179 -9.55 -11.93 17.07
C GLY A 179 -10.48 -10.95 17.81
N ASP A 180 -10.21 -9.65 17.76
CA ASP A 180 -11.03 -8.62 18.40
C ASP A 180 -12.11 -8.09 17.44
N GLU A 181 -13.34 -7.91 17.96
CA GLU A 181 -14.45 -7.35 17.18
C GLU A 181 -14.40 -5.82 17.19
N ILE A 182 -14.30 -5.21 16.03
CA ILE A 182 -14.18 -3.76 15.82
C ILE A 182 -15.38 -3.23 15.03
N ASP A 183 -16.18 -2.36 15.63
CA ASP A 183 -17.24 -1.61 14.92
C ASP A 183 -16.68 -0.28 14.40
N CYS A 184 -16.41 -0.23 13.09
CA CYS A 184 -15.84 0.95 12.45
C CYS A 184 -16.78 2.18 12.45
N ALA A 185 -18.07 2.03 12.72
CA ALA A 185 -19.00 3.13 12.87
C ALA A 185 -18.84 3.86 14.23
N ARG A 186 -18.12 3.28 15.19
CA ARG A 186 -17.98 3.77 16.56
C ARG A 186 -16.55 4.17 16.93
N MET A 187 -15.68 4.38 15.95
CA MET A 187 -14.26 4.69 16.15
C MET A 187 -13.95 6.19 16.34
N GLY A 188 -14.99 7.01 16.56
CA GLY A 188 -14.82 8.43 16.83
C GLY A 188 -14.25 9.24 15.67
N SER A 189 -13.56 10.35 15.99
CA SER A 189 -13.02 11.28 14.99
C SER A 189 -11.82 10.73 14.22
N GLY A 190 -11.05 9.81 14.81
CA GLY A 190 -9.86 9.22 14.20
C GLY A 190 -10.16 8.06 13.25
N GLY A 191 -11.33 7.43 13.37
CA GLY A 191 -11.65 6.22 12.62
C GLY A 191 -10.80 5.01 13.00
N TYR A 192 -10.97 3.90 12.29
CA TYR A 192 -10.15 2.71 12.40
C TYR A 192 -8.84 2.91 11.64
N SER A 193 -7.71 2.80 12.34
CA SER A 193 -6.37 2.86 11.71
C SER A 193 -6.12 1.58 10.92
N ILE A 194 -5.97 1.70 9.60
CA ILE A 194 -5.79 0.54 8.72
C ILE A 194 -4.40 -0.06 8.94
N PRO A 195 -4.29 -1.34 9.36
CA PRO A 195 -3.00 -1.98 9.57
C PRO A 195 -2.29 -2.28 8.24
N SER A 196 -0.98 -2.52 8.31
CA SER A 196 -0.20 -2.94 7.14
C SER A 196 -0.63 -4.32 6.65
N ILE A 197 -0.94 -5.23 7.55
CA ILE A 197 -1.36 -6.60 7.24
C ILE A 197 -2.89 -6.67 7.34
N VAL A 198 -3.54 -6.81 6.19
CA VAL A 198 -5.01 -6.87 6.06
C VAL A 198 -5.47 -8.17 5.37
N GLU A 199 -4.70 -9.23 5.54
CA GLU A 199 -5.02 -10.52 4.94
C GLU A 199 -6.21 -11.21 5.66
N PRO A 200 -6.95 -12.12 5.02
CA PRO A 200 -8.17 -12.72 5.57
C PRO A 200 -8.01 -13.44 6.92
N ASN A 201 -6.80 -13.93 7.21
CA ASN A 201 -6.46 -14.55 8.50
C ASN A 201 -6.16 -13.55 9.62
N VAL A 202 -6.09 -12.26 9.31
CA VAL A 202 -5.85 -11.15 10.26
C VAL A 202 -7.09 -10.28 10.37
N ILE A 203 -7.66 -9.87 9.22
CA ILE A 203 -8.88 -9.05 9.15
C ILE A 203 -9.99 -9.86 8.49
N GLU A 204 -11.07 -10.13 9.22
CA GLU A 204 -12.28 -10.75 8.69
C GLU A 204 -13.43 -9.73 8.65
N PHE A 205 -14.21 -9.75 7.57
CA PHE A 205 -15.41 -8.91 7.43
C PHE A 205 -16.62 -9.63 7.99
N LYS A 206 -17.12 -9.20 9.15
CA LYS A 206 -18.25 -9.86 9.83
C LYS A 206 -19.61 -9.35 9.35
N LYS A 207 -19.78 -8.03 9.26
CA LYS A 207 -21.02 -7.37 8.85
C LYS A 207 -20.71 -6.07 8.13
N CYS A 208 -21.35 -5.83 6.99
CA CYS A 208 -21.25 -4.57 6.27
C CYS A 208 -22.61 -4.22 5.66
N THR A 209 -23.06 -2.98 5.83
CA THR A 209 -24.28 -2.47 5.21
C THR A 209 -24.02 -1.31 4.25
N ALA A 210 -22.76 -0.93 4.06
CA ALA A 210 -22.36 0.13 3.14
C ALA A 210 -22.75 -0.20 1.69
N LYS A 211 -23.06 0.83 0.92
CA LYS A 211 -23.41 0.72 -0.50
C LYS A 211 -22.22 0.94 -1.43
N PHE A 212 -21.20 1.67 -0.98
CA PHE A 212 -19.99 1.98 -1.74
C PHE A 212 -18.86 2.42 -0.80
N ILE A 213 -17.67 2.57 -1.36
CA ILE A 213 -16.48 3.11 -0.71
C ILE A 213 -16.16 4.45 -1.35
N LEU A 214 -15.99 5.49 -0.53
CA LEU A 214 -15.38 6.75 -0.93
C LEU A 214 -13.95 6.79 -0.38
N HIS A 215 -12.96 6.70 -1.28
CA HIS A 215 -11.56 6.86 -0.95
C HIS A 215 -11.13 8.30 -1.20
N VAL A 216 -10.65 8.96 -0.16
CA VAL A 216 -10.19 10.34 -0.19
C VAL A 216 -8.67 10.37 -0.06
N GLU A 217 -7.97 11.23 -0.78
CA GLU A 217 -6.50 11.25 -0.78
C GLU A 217 -5.94 11.63 0.59
N LYS A 218 -6.35 12.81 1.10
CA LYS A 218 -5.81 13.42 2.32
C LYS A 218 -6.68 13.15 3.54
N ASP A 219 -6.04 12.98 4.69
CA ASP A 219 -6.71 12.82 5.98
C ASP A 219 -7.47 14.10 6.40
N THR A 220 -6.99 15.29 6.02
CA THR A 220 -7.66 16.58 6.29
C THR A 220 -9.03 16.65 5.65
N VAL A 221 -9.14 16.29 4.38
CA VAL A 221 -10.40 16.23 3.64
C VAL A 221 -11.29 15.11 4.19
N TRP A 222 -10.71 13.92 4.46
CA TRP A 222 -11.43 12.80 5.05
C TRP A 222 -12.05 13.17 6.41
N ARG A 223 -11.34 13.95 7.25
CA ARG A 223 -11.88 14.43 8.54
C ARG A 223 -13.13 15.28 8.35
N ARG A 224 -13.15 16.17 7.33
CA ARG A 224 -14.35 16.95 7.00
C ARG A 224 -15.53 16.03 6.68
N PHE A 225 -15.33 14.99 5.84
CA PHE A 225 -16.38 14.02 5.56
C PHE A 225 -16.85 13.26 6.81
N ASN A 226 -15.94 12.92 7.73
CA ASN A 226 -16.31 12.25 8.98
C ASN A 226 -17.06 13.16 9.95
N GLU A 227 -16.68 14.43 10.07
CA GLU A 227 -17.38 15.42 10.89
C GLU A 227 -18.80 15.68 10.38
N ASP A 228 -18.98 15.85 9.08
CA ASP A 228 -20.28 16.06 8.44
C ASP A 228 -21.13 14.78 8.42
N LYS A 229 -20.61 13.67 8.96
CA LYS A 229 -21.28 12.36 8.98
C LYS A 229 -21.74 11.90 7.60
N PHE A 230 -20.93 12.18 6.57
CA PHE A 230 -21.22 11.80 5.20
C PHE A 230 -21.52 10.31 5.05
N TRP A 231 -20.73 9.48 5.73
CA TRP A 231 -20.89 8.02 5.70
C TRP A 231 -22.21 7.54 6.31
N VAL A 232 -22.81 8.29 7.25
CA VAL A 232 -24.16 8.03 7.78
C VAL A 232 -25.20 8.42 6.75
N LYS A 233 -25.11 9.66 6.21
CA LYS A 233 -26.08 10.23 5.25
C LYS A 233 -26.17 9.38 3.96
N HIS A 234 -25.03 8.85 3.48
CA HIS A 234 -24.94 8.14 2.22
C HIS A 234 -24.75 6.61 2.35
N ASN A 235 -24.67 6.10 3.57
CA ASN A 235 -24.43 4.69 3.89
C ASN A 235 -23.23 4.12 3.13
N CYS A 236 -22.04 4.68 3.39
CA CYS A 236 -20.80 4.30 2.69
C CYS A 236 -19.64 4.07 3.67
N LEU A 237 -18.57 3.49 3.18
CA LEU A 237 -17.27 3.47 3.87
C LEU A 237 -16.45 4.67 3.40
N LEU A 238 -15.90 5.43 4.33
CA LEU A 238 -14.92 6.48 4.06
C LEU A 238 -13.53 5.94 4.37
N THR A 239 -12.61 6.03 3.41
CA THR A 239 -11.21 5.63 3.59
C THR A 239 -10.28 6.74 3.13
N HIS A 240 -9.06 6.79 3.68
CA HIS A 240 -7.99 7.64 3.17
C HIS A 240 -6.63 6.93 3.23
N GLY A 241 -5.68 7.38 2.42
CA GLY A 241 -4.31 6.87 2.41
C GLY A 241 -3.28 7.79 3.08
N GLY A 242 -3.66 9.05 3.37
CA GLY A 242 -2.73 10.10 3.80
C GLY A 242 -1.75 10.48 2.68
N GLY A 243 -2.29 10.74 1.49
CA GLY A 243 -1.59 10.90 0.22
C GLY A 243 -1.60 9.60 -0.58
N GLN A 244 -0.46 9.22 -1.16
CA GLN A 244 -0.38 7.94 -1.87
C GLN A 244 -0.69 6.77 -0.91
N PRO A 245 -1.73 5.95 -1.21
CA PRO A 245 -2.19 4.92 -0.30
C PRO A 245 -1.14 3.81 -0.14
N PRO A 246 -0.79 3.46 1.11
CA PRO A 246 0.12 2.36 1.38
C PRO A 246 -0.51 1.01 1.01
N ARG A 247 0.30 -0.05 1.01
CA ARG A 247 -0.14 -1.40 0.60
C ARG A 247 -1.36 -1.89 1.39
N GLY A 248 -1.38 -1.71 2.71
CA GLY A 248 -2.52 -2.11 3.55
C GLY A 248 -3.84 -1.47 3.11
N VAL A 249 -3.82 -0.16 2.81
CA VAL A 249 -5.02 0.54 2.30
C VAL A 249 -5.43 0.00 0.94
N ARG A 250 -4.51 -0.15 -0.01
CA ARG A 250 -4.81 -0.69 -1.34
C ARG A 250 -5.35 -2.12 -1.27
N ARG A 251 -4.73 -2.95 -0.44
CA ARG A 251 -5.18 -4.32 -0.21
C ARG A 251 -6.57 -4.37 0.42
N LEU A 252 -6.85 -3.50 1.39
CA LEU A 252 -8.16 -3.39 2.00
C LEU A 252 -9.23 -2.96 0.98
N LEU A 253 -8.95 -1.94 0.15
CA LEU A 253 -9.85 -1.50 -0.92
C LEU A 253 -10.15 -2.64 -1.90
N ASN A 254 -9.12 -3.39 -2.33
CA ASN A 254 -9.29 -4.55 -3.19
C ASN A 254 -10.17 -5.63 -2.53
N ARG A 255 -9.93 -5.96 -1.26
CA ARG A 255 -10.72 -6.95 -0.52
C ARG A 255 -12.18 -6.51 -0.34
N LEU A 256 -12.41 -5.26 0.09
CA LEU A 256 -13.78 -4.71 0.23
C LEU A 256 -14.53 -4.74 -1.11
N HIS A 257 -13.83 -4.41 -2.20
CA HIS A 257 -14.41 -4.48 -3.55
C HIS A 257 -14.68 -5.92 -3.99
N THR A 258 -13.73 -6.82 -3.82
CA THR A 258 -13.84 -8.19 -4.35
C THR A 258 -14.72 -9.11 -3.48
N GLU A 259 -14.63 -9.00 -2.16
CA GLU A 259 -15.36 -9.85 -1.21
C GLU A 259 -16.79 -9.34 -0.96
N LEU A 260 -16.95 -8.00 -0.77
CA LEU A 260 -18.26 -7.39 -0.47
C LEU A 260 -18.94 -6.77 -1.68
N LYS A 261 -18.30 -6.78 -2.87
CA LYS A 261 -18.83 -6.19 -4.12
C LYS A 261 -19.13 -4.70 -4.04
N LEU A 262 -18.43 -3.97 -3.19
CA LEU A 262 -18.62 -2.55 -3.03
C LEU A 262 -17.93 -1.77 -4.17
N PRO A 263 -18.64 -0.88 -4.88
CA PRO A 263 -18.00 0.04 -5.81
C PRO A 263 -17.07 1.02 -5.09
N VAL A 264 -15.96 1.37 -5.73
CA VAL A 264 -14.95 2.28 -5.18
C VAL A 264 -14.93 3.57 -5.98
N TYR A 265 -15.12 4.68 -5.29
CA TYR A 265 -14.99 6.04 -5.84
C TYR A 265 -13.80 6.73 -5.20
N CYS A 266 -12.97 7.39 -6.00
CA CYS A 266 -11.78 8.10 -5.57
C CYS A 266 -11.98 9.60 -5.71
N LEU A 267 -11.81 10.34 -4.62
CA LEU A 267 -11.76 11.80 -4.57
C LEU A 267 -10.32 12.21 -4.28
N LEU A 268 -9.62 12.69 -5.30
CA LEU A 268 -8.20 13.00 -5.28
C LEU A 268 -7.98 14.41 -5.82
N ASP A 269 -6.79 14.95 -5.62
CA ASP A 269 -6.43 16.27 -6.10
C ASP A 269 -6.41 16.34 -7.65
N ASN A 270 -6.72 17.50 -8.20
CA ASN A 270 -6.56 17.80 -9.62
C ASN A 270 -5.09 18.16 -9.89
N ASP A 271 -4.24 17.15 -9.85
CA ASP A 271 -2.83 17.27 -10.21
C ASP A 271 -2.30 15.96 -10.83
N PRO A 272 -1.12 15.97 -11.47
CA PRO A 272 -0.57 14.76 -12.06
C PRO A 272 -0.30 13.62 -11.05
N TRP A 273 -0.05 13.96 -9.79
CA TRP A 273 0.17 12.97 -8.73
C TRP A 273 -1.14 12.33 -8.29
N GLY A 274 -2.24 13.10 -8.20
CA GLY A 274 -3.59 12.57 -7.97
C GLY A 274 -4.01 11.57 -9.05
N TYR A 275 -3.73 11.88 -10.33
CA TYR A 275 -3.98 10.93 -11.43
C TYR A 275 -3.10 9.68 -11.34
N TYR A 276 -1.84 9.84 -10.91
CA TYR A 276 -0.96 8.71 -10.67
C TYR A 276 -1.46 7.84 -9.49
N ILE A 277 -1.89 8.46 -8.39
CA ILE A 277 -2.47 7.77 -7.23
C ILE A 277 -3.70 6.96 -7.67
N TYR A 278 -4.59 7.57 -8.45
CA TYR A 278 -5.73 6.85 -9.03
C TYR A 278 -5.30 5.66 -9.87
N SER A 279 -4.30 5.85 -10.74
CA SER A 279 -3.73 4.77 -11.54
C SER A 279 -3.21 3.62 -10.68
N VAL A 280 -2.52 3.91 -9.59
CA VAL A 280 -2.01 2.91 -8.65
C VAL A 280 -3.15 2.14 -7.96
N ILE A 281 -4.23 2.82 -7.58
CA ILE A 281 -5.42 2.16 -7.01
C ILE A 281 -6.10 1.28 -8.05
N LYS A 282 -6.29 1.80 -9.27
CA LYS A 282 -7.07 1.14 -10.31
C LYS A 282 -6.31 0.01 -11.00
N GLN A 283 -5.06 0.24 -11.41
CA GLN A 283 -4.29 -0.70 -12.23
C GLN A 283 -3.13 -1.37 -11.50
N GLY A 284 -2.70 -0.82 -10.36
CA GLY A 284 -1.54 -1.29 -9.63
C GLY A 284 -0.30 -0.39 -9.79
N SER A 285 0.74 -0.67 -9.02
CA SER A 285 1.99 0.10 -9.01
C SER A 285 2.99 -0.49 -10.00
N ILE A 286 3.62 0.36 -10.80
CA ILE A 286 4.66 -0.05 -11.78
C ILE A 286 5.80 -0.80 -11.08
N ASN A 287 6.31 -0.26 -9.97
CA ASN A 287 7.42 -0.87 -9.24
C ASN A 287 7.05 -2.19 -8.54
N LEU A 288 5.75 -2.43 -8.35
CA LEU A 288 5.20 -3.58 -7.64
C LEU A 288 4.12 -4.26 -8.49
N ALA A 289 4.37 -4.37 -9.79
CA ALA A 289 3.39 -4.89 -10.74
C ALA A 289 2.99 -6.36 -10.46
N PHE A 290 3.85 -7.13 -9.80
CA PHE A 290 3.55 -8.49 -9.36
C PHE A 290 2.42 -8.57 -8.31
N GLU A 291 2.21 -7.49 -7.54
CA GLU A 291 1.15 -7.39 -6.53
C GLU A 291 -0.19 -6.94 -7.10
N SER A 292 -0.24 -6.46 -8.35
CA SER A 292 -1.41 -5.77 -8.89
C SER A 292 -2.68 -6.61 -8.82
N GLN A 293 -2.60 -7.92 -9.02
CA GLN A 293 -3.77 -8.81 -8.90
C GLN A 293 -4.41 -8.75 -7.51
N ARG A 294 -3.63 -8.51 -6.46
CA ARG A 294 -4.10 -8.50 -5.06
C ARG A 294 -4.40 -7.09 -4.54
N MET A 295 -3.96 -6.05 -5.26
CA MET A 295 -3.98 -4.66 -4.80
C MET A 295 -4.82 -3.74 -5.69
N ALA A 296 -4.97 -4.05 -6.97
CA ALA A 296 -5.69 -3.21 -7.90
C ALA A 296 -7.22 -3.36 -7.74
N VAL A 297 -7.92 -2.27 -8.02
CA VAL A 297 -9.39 -2.19 -8.09
C VAL A 297 -9.78 -1.71 -9.49
N PRO A 298 -9.83 -2.60 -10.50
CA PRO A 298 -10.05 -2.22 -11.90
C PRO A 298 -11.34 -1.45 -12.17
N ASP A 299 -12.33 -1.57 -11.30
CA ASP A 299 -13.63 -0.88 -11.38
C ASP A 299 -13.68 0.45 -10.62
N ALA A 300 -12.56 0.88 -9.99
CA ALA A 300 -12.50 2.16 -9.31
C ALA A 300 -12.81 3.32 -10.26
N LYS A 301 -13.55 4.33 -9.77
CA LYS A 301 -13.99 5.51 -10.51
C LYS A 301 -13.35 6.76 -9.93
N TYR A 302 -12.90 7.66 -10.79
CA TYR A 302 -12.34 8.95 -10.40
C TYR A 302 -13.45 10.00 -10.37
N LEU A 303 -13.87 10.42 -9.18
CA LEU A 303 -14.91 11.45 -9.01
C LEU A 303 -14.42 12.86 -9.31
N GLY A 304 -13.21 13.16 -9.01
CA GLY A 304 -12.58 14.47 -9.10
C GLY A 304 -11.44 14.60 -8.08
N LEU A 305 -10.80 15.78 -7.94
CA LEU A 305 -11.19 17.04 -8.56
C LEU A 305 -10.74 17.03 -10.04
N ARG A 306 -11.52 17.62 -10.97
CA ARG A 306 -11.17 17.66 -12.40
C ARG A 306 -10.84 19.07 -12.87
N SER A 307 -10.08 19.16 -13.93
CA SER A 307 -9.63 20.44 -14.50
C SER A 307 -10.78 21.38 -14.93
N ILE A 308 -11.94 20.81 -15.30
CA ILE A 308 -13.15 21.57 -15.63
C ILE A 308 -13.87 22.12 -14.39
N ASP A 309 -13.57 21.61 -13.21
CA ASP A 309 -14.30 21.99 -12.00
C ASP A 309 -13.95 23.39 -11.52
N TYR A 310 -12.83 23.95 -11.98
CA TYR A 310 -12.52 25.35 -11.75
C TYR A 310 -13.66 26.26 -12.26
N GLU A 311 -14.07 26.08 -13.50
CA GLU A 311 -15.16 26.86 -14.10
C GLU A 311 -16.53 26.38 -13.61
N ARG A 312 -16.76 25.09 -13.54
CA ARG A 312 -18.03 24.49 -13.16
C ARG A 312 -18.45 24.83 -11.74
N CYS A 313 -17.51 24.91 -10.82
CA CYS A 313 -17.76 25.28 -9.42
C CYS A 313 -17.53 26.78 -9.17
N GLU A 314 -17.18 27.57 -10.22
CA GLU A 314 -16.89 29.01 -10.10
C GLU A 314 -15.90 29.28 -8.97
N LEU A 315 -14.76 28.59 -8.98
CA LEU A 315 -13.75 28.72 -7.94
C LEU A 315 -12.97 30.02 -8.08
N ALA A 316 -12.57 30.61 -6.96
CA ALA A 316 -11.77 31.84 -6.94
C ALA A 316 -10.38 31.63 -7.55
N ASP A 317 -9.80 32.69 -8.14
CA ASP A 317 -8.45 32.63 -8.73
C ASP A 317 -7.35 32.24 -7.73
N GLY A 318 -7.53 32.62 -6.47
CA GLY A 318 -6.56 32.32 -5.41
C GLY A 318 -6.34 30.83 -5.09
N VAL A 319 -7.21 29.93 -5.60
CA VAL A 319 -7.04 28.49 -5.39
C VAL A 319 -6.15 27.81 -6.44
N LYS A 320 -5.77 28.53 -7.50
CA LYS A 320 -4.89 28.03 -8.57
C LYS A 320 -3.46 27.87 -8.07
N ILE A 321 -2.88 26.70 -8.31
CA ILE A 321 -1.47 26.42 -8.07
C ILE A 321 -0.82 26.23 -9.43
N THR A 322 0.12 27.10 -9.83
CA THR A 322 0.79 27.01 -11.13
C THR A 322 1.46 25.65 -11.29
N LEU A 323 1.26 25.01 -12.45
CA LEU A 323 1.98 23.78 -12.81
C LEU A 323 3.47 24.06 -12.96
N SER A 324 4.31 23.28 -12.25
CA SER A 324 5.75 23.26 -12.52
C SER A 324 6.05 22.47 -13.80
N ASP A 325 7.28 22.66 -14.33
CA ASP A 325 7.78 21.85 -15.45
C ASP A 325 7.76 20.35 -15.12
N THR A 326 8.03 20.00 -13.87
CA THR A 326 7.97 18.62 -13.38
C THR A 326 6.55 18.07 -13.42
N ASP A 327 5.55 18.87 -13.00
CA ASP A 327 4.14 18.48 -13.07
C ASP A 327 3.70 18.29 -14.54
N ALA A 328 4.04 19.23 -15.41
CA ALA A 328 3.70 19.14 -16.82
C ALA A 328 4.36 17.92 -17.51
N LYS A 329 5.62 17.62 -17.17
CA LYS A 329 6.32 16.44 -17.65
C LYS A 329 5.63 15.15 -17.14
N ARG A 330 5.23 15.14 -15.88
CA ARG A 330 4.53 14.00 -15.27
C ARG A 330 3.16 13.76 -15.88
N ALA A 331 2.39 14.81 -16.14
CA ALA A 331 1.09 14.72 -16.82
C ALA A 331 1.22 14.05 -18.19
N ARG A 332 2.20 14.49 -19.02
CA ARG A 332 2.48 13.88 -20.31
C ARG A 332 2.89 12.41 -20.20
N GLN A 333 3.73 12.05 -19.22
CA GLN A 333 4.11 10.65 -18.99
C GLN A 333 2.90 9.78 -18.65
N ILE A 334 1.96 10.29 -17.84
CA ILE A 334 0.74 9.57 -17.48
C ILE A 334 -0.15 9.36 -18.69
N ALA A 335 -0.31 10.39 -19.55
CA ALA A 335 -1.07 10.29 -20.79
C ALA A 335 -0.55 9.18 -21.72
N ASP A 336 0.76 8.93 -21.72
CA ASP A 336 1.41 7.89 -22.52
C ASP A 336 1.32 6.48 -21.91
N TYR A 337 0.86 6.33 -20.68
CA TYR A 337 0.71 4.98 -20.10
C TYR A 337 -0.32 4.14 -20.88
N PRO A 338 -0.03 2.87 -21.17
CA PRO A 338 -0.93 2.01 -21.98
C PRO A 338 -2.37 1.91 -21.47
N TRP A 339 -2.60 2.22 -20.21
CA TRP A 339 -3.92 2.18 -19.59
C TRP A 339 -4.64 3.52 -19.53
N PHE A 340 -3.99 4.62 -19.92
CA PHE A 340 -4.61 5.93 -20.16
C PHE A 340 -4.74 6.23 -21.66
N LYS A 341 -3.73 5.86 -22.44
CA LYS A 341 -3.65 6.13 -23.87
C LYS A 341 -4.86 5.56 -24.63
N GLY A 342 -5.51 6.39 -25.45
CA GLY A 342 -6.71 6.02 -26.19
C GLY A 342 -8.02 6.13 -25.38
N LYS A 343 -7.96 6.48 -24.10
CA LYS A 343 -9.16 6.79 -23.30
C LYS A 343 -9.50 8.27 -23.42
N LYS A 344 -10.34 8.62 -24.40
CA LYS A 344 -10.72 10.01 -24.72
C LYS A 344 -11.09 10.88 -23.50
N PRO A 345 -11.84 10.41 -22.48
CA PRO A 345 -12.14 11.23 -21.30
C PRO A 345 -10.88 11.63 -20.52
N TRP A 346 -9.92 10.71 -20.36
CA TRP A 346 -8.65 10.98 -19.69
C TRP A 346 -7.70 11.85 -20.52
N GLU A 347 -7.62 11.62 -21.83
CA GLU A 347 -6.85 12.48 -22.73
C GLU A 347 -7.35 13.93 -22.62
N LYS A 348 -8.69 14.13 -22.71
CA LYS A 348 -9.30 15.44 -22.55
C LYS A 348 -9.01 16.07 -21.18
N GLU A 349 -9.05 15.30 -20.10
CA GLU A 349 -8.80 15.78 -18.73
C GLU A 349 -7.34 16.26 -18.57
N ILE A 350 -6.37 15.45 -19.05
CA ILE A 350 -4.95 15.78 -18.96
C ILE A 350 -4.62 16.98 -19.85
N ASP A 351 -5.14 17.01 -21.07
CA ASP A 351 -4.97 18.13 -22.00
C ASP A 351 -5.55 19.43 -21.42
N GLN A 352 -6.72 19.35 -20.77
CA GLN A 352 -7.34 20.50 -20.13
C GLN A 352 -6.48 21.03 -18.97
N MET A 353 -5.90 20.15 -18.13
CA MET A 353 -4.98 20.56 -17.07
C MET A 353 -3.76 21.27 -17.65
N LEU A 354 -3.13 20.70 -18.67
CA LEU A 354 -1.95 21.29 -19.32
C LEU A 354 -2.28 22.64 -19.97
N LYS A 355 -3.46 22.77 -20.59
CA LYS A 355 -3.96 24.03 -21.17
C LYS A 355 -4.24 25.08 -20.12
N ASN A 356 -4.83 24.70 -18.99
CA ASN A 356 -5.11 25.59 -17.88
C ASN A 356 -3.81 26.14 -17.25
N GLY A 357 -2.71 25.37 -17.27
CA GLY A 357 -1.43 25.76 -16.69
C GLY A 357 -1.41 25.79 -15.16
N PHE A 358 -2.44 25.27 -14.51
CA PHE A 358 -2.55 25.20 -13.04
C PHE A 358 -3.17 23.87 -12.59
N LYS A 359 -2.96 23.55 -11.33
CA LYS A 359 -3.52 22.42 -10.60
C LYS A 359 -4.31 22.92 -9.39
N MET A 360 -5.14 22.04 -8.79
CA MET A 360 -5.98 22.37 -7.65
C MET A 360 -6.00 21.21 -6.66
N GLU A 361 -6.04 21.54 -5.38
CA GLU A 361 -6.29 20.58 -4.31
C GLU A 361 -7.79 20.48 -4.03
N VAL A 362 -8.26 19.35 -3.49
CA VAL A 362 -9.68 19.18 -3.10
C VAL A 362 -10.12 20.24 -2.10
N GLU A 363 -9.20 20.67 -1.24
CA GLU A 363 -9.42 21.77 -0.28
C GLU A 363 -9.82 23.09 -0.93
N SER A 364 -9.54 23.29 -2.21
CA SER A 364 -9.98 24.50 -2.95
C SER A 364 -11.49 24.68 -2.94
N LEU A 365 -12.26 23.60 -2.82
CA LEU A 365 -13.72 23.63 -2.72
C LEU A 365 -14.23 24.31 -1.44
N ILE A 366 -13.41 24.40 -0.38
CA ILE A 366 -13.71 25.12 0.85
C ILE A 366 -13.89 26.61 0.59
N SER A 367 -13.31 27.16 -0.50
CA SER A 367 -13.53 28.56 -0.89
C SER A 367 -15.00 28.89 -1.20
N LYS A 368 -15.84 27.90 -1.49
CA LYS A 368 -17.29 28.05 -1.67
C LYS A 368 -18.03 27.98 -0.33
N ASP A 369 -17.77 26.95 0.43
CA ASP A 369 -18.28 26.67 1.77
C ASP A 369 -17.48 25.53 2.39
N ILE A 370 -17.35 25.50 3.73
CA ILE A 370 -16.55 24.50 4.44
C ILE A 370 -17.05 23.08 4.21
N SER A 371 -18.35 22.90 4.02
CA SER A 371 -18.99 21.59 3.75
C SER A 371 -19.38 21.41 2.28
N TYR A 372 -18.94 22.29 1.37
CA TYR A 372 -19.31 22.23 -0.04
C TYR A 372 -18.97 20.88 -0.67
N VAL A 373 -17.78 20.34 -0.34
CA VAL A 373 -17.32 19.04 -0.87
C VAL A 373 -18.23 17.89 -0.43
N THR A 374 -18.73 17.93 0.82
CA THR A 374 -19.53 16.85 1.42
C THR A 374 -21.01 16.98 1.12
N GLU A 375 -21.54 18.21 1.00
CA GLU A 375 -22.98 18.45 0.87
C GLU A 375 -23.43 18.70 -0.57
N GLN A 376 -22.53 19.17 -1.44
CA GLN A 376 -22.88 19.53 -2.81
C GLN A 376 -22.04 18.77 -3.83
N TYR A 377 -20.70 18.92 -3.82
CA TYR A 377 -19.84 18.41 -4.88
C TYR A 377 -19.93 16.88 -5.06
N VAL A 378 -19.60 16.11 -4.01
CA VAL A 378 -19.61 14.64 -4.10
C VAL A 378 -21.02 14.06 -4.28
N PRO A 379 -22.07 14.55 -3.56
CA PRO A 379 -23.43 14.08 -3.79
C PRO A 379 -23.93 14.32 -5.22
N ALA A 380 -23.65 15.48 -5.82
CA ALA A 380 -24.01 15.78 -7.21
C ALA A 380 -23.32 14.80 -8.19
N ARG A 381 -22.00 14.60 -8.05
CA ARG A 381 -21.23 13.65 -8.86
C ARG A 381 -21.78 12.23 -8.79
N LEU A 382 -22.08 11.74 -7.60
CA LEU A 382 -22.65 10.40 -7.41
C LEU A 382 -24.05 10.28 -8.03
N LYS A 383 -24.90 11.31 -7.88
CA LYS A 383 -26.25 11.34 -8.45
C LYS A 383 -26.24 11.39 -9.97
N GLU A 384 -25.38 12.19 -10.56
CA GLU A 384 -25.25 12.39 -12.01
C GLU A 384 -24.43 11.27 -12.68
N LYS A 385 -23.80 10.39 -11.90
CA LYS A 385 -22.84 9.38 -12.36
C LYS A 385 -21.68 9.99 -13.17
N ASP A 386 -21.23 11.16 -12.72
CA ASP A 386 -20.21 11.96 -13.40
C ASP A 386 -18.82 11.66 -12.83
N TRP A 387 -18.16 10.68 -13.40
CA TRP A 387 -16.81 10.25 -13.06
C TRP A 387 -16.02 9.79 -14.28
N LEU A 388 -14.71 9.70 -14.13
CA LEU A 388 -13.84 9.06 -15.11
C LEU A 388 -13.57 7.59 -14.76
N ASP A 389 -13.42 6.73 -15.81
CA ASP A 389 -13.13 5.31 -15.67
C ASP A 389 -11.73 4.95 -16.18
#